data_2455959b5e682b0ef74cebe4bfdc0bd0
#
_entry.id   2455959b5e682b0ef74cebe4bfdc0bd0
#
_cell.length_a   1.000
_cell.length_b   1.000
_cell.length_c   1.000
_cell.angle_alpha   90.00
_cell.angle_beta   90.00
_cell.angle_gamma   90.00
#
_symmetry.space_group_name_H-M   'P 1'
#
loop_
_entity.id
_entity.type
_entity.pdbx_description
1 polymer ?
#
loop_
_entity_poly.entity_id
_entity_poly.type
_entity_poly.pdbx_seq_one_letter_code
_entity_poly.pdbx_strand_id
1 'polypeptide(L)'
;GSSYGFAVLKGSNAELLQAFNEGLSEMKADGSYHALLTKYLGSNAPADDAQVEGVQGKTFVIATDTTFAPFEYRNESGEMTGIDIDLINEIARRQGFSVDIRALGFDAALQAVTSGQADGVIAGMSITDARKEVFDFSAPYFDSGVQMAVRADDDTITSYEDLSGKTVVAKTGAEGLTFAQSIADQYGFTVKALDKADTMYSEVATGNAAAVFDDYPVLAYGINQGNGLKIVTPKEQGSSYGFAVLKGSNPELLQAFNAGLSGMQTDGTYQAIIDKYLKAPDAGGSSQSFWGLLVQSMPALLKGLLLTLAATALSLVFASVLGVVFGFLKVSGNKILQSIASVYVDIFRGTPLLVQAFFFYFGLPTALGIKLDVLTAGVITLSLNAGAYMTEIVRGGIQSVDTGQMEAARSLGLNWMQSMRKIIVPQAVKIMTPSFINQFVITLKDTSLLAVLGFAELTYQGQQIIARNFRSFEVWLIVGAMYFIVISALTKLSNRIDRRINK
;
A
#
# COMPACT_ATOMS: atom_id res chain seq x y z
N GLY A 1 -10.57 18.31 31.67
CA GLY A 1 -11.95 18.73 31.88
C GLY A 1 -12.82 17.54 32.22
N SER A 2 -13.92 17.76 32.98
CA SER A 2 -14.87 16.69 33.28
C SER A 2 -15.85 16.52 32.13
N SER A 3 -16.14 15.29 31.73
CA SER A 3 -17.18 14.96 30.77
C SER A 3 -18.50 14.67 31.53
N TYR A 4 -19.63 15.11 30.97
CA TYR A 4 -20.96 14.77 31.45
C TYR A 4 -21.55 13.64 30.66
N GLY A 5 -22.28 12.75 31.33
CA GLY A 5 -22.93 11.61 30.67
C GLY A 5 -24.32 11.39 31.22
N PHE A 6 -25.22 10.91 30.37
CA PHE A 6 -26.51 10.37 30.81
C PHE A 6 -26.29 8.96 31.37
N ALA A 7 -26.87 8.68 32.51
CA ALA A 7 -26.70 7.40 33.18
C ALA A 7 -28.03 6.70 33.47
N VAL A 8 -28.02 5.39 33.34
CA VAL A 8 -29.08 4.49 33.78
C VAL A 8 -28.53 3.53 34.84
N LEU A 9 -29.42 2.91 35.62
CA LEU A 9 -29.00 1.87 36.54
C LEU A 9 -28.39 0.68 35.78
N LYS A 10 -27.25 0.19 36.26
CA LYS A 10 -26.54 -0.91 35.58
C LYS A 10 -27.45 -2.13 35.43
N GLY A 11 -27.59 -2.60 34.20
CA GLY A 11 -28.44 -3.74 33.83
C GLY A 11 -29.92 -3.39 33.66
N SER A 12 -30.31 -2.10 33.68
CA SER A 12 -31.69 -1.66 33.43
C SER A 12 -31.72 -0.61 32.30
N ASN A 13 -32.88 -0.49 31.63
CA ASN A 13 -33.15 0.54 30.63
C ASN A 13 -32.07 0.72 29.53
N ALA A 14 -31.52 -0.39 29.05
CA ALA A 14 -30.51 -0.36 27.98
C ALA A 14 -31.01 0.32 26.70
N GLU A 15 -32.29 0.11 26.36
CA GLU A 15 -32.96 0.74 25.22
C GLU A 15 -33.02 2.27 25.37
N LEU A 16 -33.28 2.77 26.58
CA LEU A 16 -33.31 4.20 26.87
C LEU A 16 -31.91 4.82 26.71
N LEU A 17 -30.86 4.11 27.15
CA LEU A 17 -29.48 4.56 26.99
C LEU A 17 -29.09 4.61 25.51
N GLN A 18 -29.49 3.60 24.75
CA GLN A 18 -29.26 3.55 23.31
C GLN A 18 -30.00 4.69 22.60
N ALA A 19 -31.29 4.87 22.87
CA ALA A 19 -32.10 5.96 22.30
C ALA A 19 -31.53 7.36 22.63
N PHE A 20 -31.01 7.55 23.87
CA PHE A 20 -30.33 8.78 24.22
C PHE A 20 -29.05 9.02 23.41
N ASN A 21 -28.23 7.98 23.23
CA ASN A 21 -27.00 8.08 22.44
C ASN A 21 -27.28 8.34 20.96
N GLU A 22 -28.27 7.67 20.40
CA GLU A 22 -28.73 7.89 19.02
C GLU A 22 -29.25 9.32 18.83
N GLY A 23 -30.15 9.78 19.69
CA GLY A 23 -30.68 11.15 19.64
C GLY A 23 -29.60 12.22 19.85
N LEU A 24 -28.61 11.98 20.73
CA LEU A 24 -27.49 12.87 20.90
C LEU A 24 -26.59 12.91 19.66
N SER A 25 -26.41 11.76 18.99
CA SER A 25 -25.66 11.67 17.73
C SER A 25 -26.38 12.44 16.61
N GLU A 26 -27.71 12.28 16.49
CA GLU A 26 -28.52 13.04 15.54
C GLU A 26 -28.45 14.54 15.80
N MET A 27 -28.60 14.97 17.05
CA MET A 27 -28.49 16.39 17.43
C MET A 27 -27.11 16.98 17.12
N LYS A 28 -26.05 16.20 17.22
CA LYS A 28 -24.70 16.62 16.79
C LYS A 28 -24.60 16.71 15.28
N ALA A 29 -25.17 15.77 14.56
CA ALA A 29 -25.13 15.71 13.10
C ALA A 29 -25.96 16.84 12.44
N ASP A 30 -27.11 17.22 13.01
CA ASP A 30 -27.98 18.26 12.48
C ASP A 30 -27.71 19.68 13.02
N GLY A 31 -26.70 19.81 13.91
CA GLY A 31 -26.31 21.10 14.53
C GLY A 31 -27.21 21.57 15.68
N SER A 32 -28.30 20.86 15.99
CA SER A 32 -29.23 21.26 17.07
C SER A 32 -28.58 21.19 18.45
N TYR A 33 -27.60 20.31 18.65
CA TYR A 33 -26.81 20.24 19.87
C TYR A 33 -26.00 21.54 20.10
N HIS A 34 -25.32 22.04 19.07
CA HIS A 34 -24.58 23.29 19.13
C HIS A 34 -25.52 24.50 19.37
N ALA A 35 -26.64 24.54 18.67
CA ALA A 35 -27.66 25.56 18.88
C ALA A 35 -28.18 25.55 20.31
N LEU A 36 -28.35 24.37 20.91
CA LEU A 36 -28.70 24.20 22.32
C LEU A 36 -27.63 24.75 23.26
N LEU A 37 -26.35 24.41 23.04
CA LEU A 37 -25.24 24.93 23.82
C LEU A 37 -25.13 26.45 23.71
N THR A 38 -25.21 26.99 22.50
CA THR A 38 -25.17 28.45 22.27
C THR A 38 -26.30 29.16 22.96
N LYS A 39 -27.51 28.58 22.99
CA LYS A 39 -28.67 29.13 23.66
C LYS A 39 -28.44 29.31 25.19
N TYR A 40 -27.74 28.39 25.85
CA TYR A 40 -27.58 28.37 27.29
C TYR A 40 -26.22 28.89 27.74
N LEU A 41 -25.16 28.76 26.94
CA LEU A 41 -23.80 29.16 27.28
C LEU A 41 -23.37 30.45 26.56
N GLY A 42 -24.14 30.94 25.60
CA GLY A 42 -23.84 32.15 24.82
C GLY A 42 -22.47 32.04 24.13
N SER A 43 -21.69 33.11 24.16
CA SER A 43 -20.32 33.14 23.63
C SER A 43 -19.31 32.20 24.34
N ASN A 44 -19.71 31.58 25.45
CA ASN A 44 -18.92 30.56 26.14
C ASN A 44 -19.25 29.14 25.69
N ALA A 45 -20.12 28.94 24.69
CA ALA A 45 -20.28 27.66 24.04
C ALA A 45 -18.90 27.27 23.47
N PRO A 46 -18.46 26.01 23.66
CA PRO A 46 -17.21 25.57 23.05
C PRO A 46 -17.27 25.86 21.53
N ALA A 47 -16.33 26.64 21.04
CA ALA A 47 -16.18 26.82 19.59
C ALA A 47 -15.75 25.46 19.01
N ASP A 48 -16.59 24.84 18.20
CA ASP A 48 -16.32 23.53 17.62
C ASP A 48 -15.11 23.54 16.68
N ASP A 49 -14.61 24.71 16.27
CA ASP A 49 -13.44 24.95 15.42
C ASP A 49 -12.26 25.64 16.17
N ALA A 50 -12.20 25.58 17.49
CA ALA A 50 -11.05 26.15 18.20
C ALA A 50 -9.75 25.48 17.72
N GLN A 51 -8.84 26.29 17.17
CA GLN A 51 -7.55 25.78 16.73
C GLN A 51 -6.77 25.22 17.93
N VAL A 52 -6.31 23.99 17.78
CA VAL A 52 -5.51 23.30 18.81
C VAL A 52 -4.08 23.83 18.76
N GLU A 53 -3.56 24.29 19.90
CA GLU A 53 -2.17 24.74 19.97
C GLU A 53 -1.19 23.60 19.63
N GLY A 54 -0.08 23.96 19.02
CA GLY A 54 1.02 23.02 18.75
C GLY A 54 0.93 22.27 17.42
N VAL A 55 -0.15 22.41 16.62
CA VAL A 55 -0.24 21.81 15.26
C VAL A 55 0.02 22.82 14.15
N GLN A 56 -0.21 24.14 14.38
CA GLN A 56 -0.13 25.18 13.36
C GLN A 56 1.25 25.22 12.67
N GLY A 57 1.23 25.32 11.34
CA GLY A 57 2.43 25.39 10.51
C GLY A 57 3.26 24.10 10.44
N LYS A 58 2.86 23.04 11.16
CA LYS A 58 3.48 21.72 11.05
C LYS A 58 2.98 20.96 9.83
N THR A 59 3.79 20.04 9.35
CA THR A 59 3.38 19.03 8.34
C THR A 59 3.42 17.66 9.01
N PHE A 60 2.28 16.96 9.00
CA PHE A 60 2.17 15.59 9.52
C PHE A 60 2.10 14.59 8.37
N VAL A 61 2.81 13.48 8.53
CA VAL A 61 2.76 12.35 7.61
C VAL A 61 1.59 11.46 8.00
N ILE A 62 0.60 11.36 7.11
CA ILE A 62 -0.61 10.56 7.34
C ILE A 62 -0.60 9.35 6.40
N ALA A 63 -0.57 8.16 6.98
CA ALA A 63 -0.69 6.92 6.23
C ALA A 63 -2.15 6.61 5.90
N THR A 64 -2.38 6.02 4.73
CA THR A 64 -3.72 5.62 4.28
C THR A 64 -3.64 4.38 3.40
N ASP A 65 -4.78 3.69 3.20
CA ASP A 65 -4.89 2.62 2.21
C ASP A 65 -4.95 3.20 0.79
N THR A 66 -4.93 2.34 -0.20
CA THR A 66 -4.90 2.70 -1.61
C THR A 66 -6.10 2.20 -2.39
N THR A 67 -6.90 1.31 -1.81
CA THR A 67 -7.93 0.53 -2.51
C THR A 67 -9.20 0.35 -1.69
N PHE A 68 -9.59 1.35 -0.91
CA PHE A 68 -10.76 1.27 -0.03
C PHE A 68 -11.81 2.34 -0.39
N ALA A 69 -12.23 2.35 -1.66
CA ALA A 69 -13.28 3.27 -2.12
C ALA A 69 -14.62 2.97 -1.41
N PRO A 70 -15.36 4.00 -1.00
CA PRO A 70 -15.22 5.43 -1.32
C PRO A 70 -14.38 6.24 -0.31
N PHE A 71 -13.72 5.62 0.67
CA PHE A 71 -13.01 6.32 1.74
C PHE A 71 -11.64 6.84 1.28
N GLU A 72 -10.80 5.98 0.70
CA GLU A 72 -9.52 6.38 0.14
C GLU A 72 -9.18 5.53 -1.11
N TYR A 73 -8.96 6.21 -2.19
CA TYR A 73 -8.61 5.63 -3.47
C TYR A 73 -7.99 6.68 -4.38
N ARG A 74 -7.43 6.29 -5.52
CA ARG A 74 -6.92 7.27 -6.50
C ARG A 74 -7.98 7.57 -7.56
N ASN A 75 -8.15 8.86 -7.85
CA ASN A 75 -9.00 9.31 -8.96
C ASN A 75 -8.35 9.03 -10.33
N GLU A 76 -9.02 9.43 -11.42
CA GLU A 76 -8.52 9.25 -12.79
C GLU A 76 -7.19 9.98 -13.05
N SER A 77 -6.95 11.09 -12.37
CA SER A 77 -5.68 11.84 -12.43
C SER A 77 -4.56 11.17 -11.62
N GLY A 78 -4.85 10.09 -10.88
CA GLY A 78 -3.92 9.38 -10.02
C GLY A 78 -3.69 10.04 -8.66
N GLU A 79 -4.51 11.02 -8.29
CA GLU A 79 -4.48 11.71 -7.01
C GLU A 79 -5.30 10.95 -5.97
N MET A 80 -4.86 10.96 -4.71
CA MET A 80 -5.64 10.38 -3.61
C MET A 80 -6.90 11.21 -3.38
N THR A 81 -8.04 10.54 -3.26
CA THR A 81 -9.36 11.11 -3.04
C THR A 81 -10.21 10.17 -2.21
N GLY A 82 -11.36 10.61 -1.77
CA GLY A 82 -12.30 9.83 -0.96
C GLY A 82 -12.69 10.56 0.30
N ILE A 83 -13.61 9.97 1.05
CA ILE A 83 -14.14 10.53 2.29
C ILE A 83 -13.00 10.85 3.27
N ASP A 84 -12.11 9.90 3.53
CA ASP A 84 -11.02 10.02 4.48
C ASP A 84 -10.02 11.10 4.06
N ILE A 85 -9.75 11.18 2.77
CA ILE A 85 -8.81 12.16 2.21
C ILE A 85 -9.39 13.57 2.29
N ASP A 86 -10.67 13.74 1.96
CA ASP A 86 -11.33 15.05 2.05
C ASP A 86 -11.49 15.47 3.52
N LEU A 87 -11.80 14.54 4.43
CA LEU A 87 -11.90 14.81 5.87
C LEU A 87 -10.58 15.32 6.45
N ILE A 88 -9.49 14.59 6.26
CA ILE A 88 -8.19 14.97 6.85
C ILE A 88 -7.66 16.28 6.25
N ASN A 89 -7.85 16.52 4.96
CA ASN A 89 -7.44 17.76 4.31
C ASN A 89 -8.23 18.96 4.82
N GLU A 90 -9.55 18.83 4.98
CA GLU A 90 -10.40 19.92 5.49
C GLU A 90 -10.11 20.18 6.97
N ILE A 91 -9.89 19.13 7.77
CA ILE A 91 -9.47 19.27 9.18
C ILE A 91 -8.11 20.01 9.26
N ALA A 92 -7.15 19.61 8.44
CA ALA A 92 -5.82 20.24 8.38
C ALA A 92 -5.94 21.74 8.05
N ARG A 93 -6.76 22.07 7.04
CA ARG A 93 -7.02 23.45 6.66
C ARG A 93 -7.62 24.28 7.81
N ARG A 94 -8.60 23.74 8.53
CA ARG A 94 -9.26 24.40 9.67
C ARG A 94 -8.31 24.61 10.84
N GLN A 95 -7.52 23.60 11.14
CA GLN A 95 -6.60 23.57 12.29
C GLN A 95 -5.23 24.20 11.99
N GLY A 96 -4.96 24.62 10.73
CA GLY A 96 -3.75 25.35 10.34
C GLY A 96 -2.49 24.48 10.22
N PHE A 97 -2.62 23.18 9.95
CA PHE A 97 -1.50 22.28 9.64
C PHE A 97 -1.56 21.76 8.21
N SER A 98 -0.50 21.10 7.76
CA SER A 98 -0.42 20.45 6.45
C SER A 98 -0.30 18.94 6.62
N VAL A 99 -0.74 18.18 5.60
CA VAL A 99 -0.61 16.72 5.56
C VAL A 99 0.22 16.26 4.37
N ASP A 100 1.12 15.29 4.61
CA ASP A 100 1.81 14.51 3.58
C ASP A 100 1.17 13.11 3.55
N ILE A 101 0.29 12.86 2.57
CA ILE A 101 -0.45 11.60 2.47
C ILE A 101 0.45 10.49 1.93
N ARG A 102 0.66 9.45 2.74
CA ARG A 102 1.39 8.23 2.36
C ARG A 102 0.41 7.11 2.04
N ALA A 103 0.14 6.95 0.75
CA ALA A 103 -0.74 5.92 0.22
C ALA A 103 0.00 4.58 0.15
N LEU A 104 -0.26 3.71 1.11
CA LEU A 104 0.34 2.38 1.28
C LEU A 104 -0.76 1.30 1.12
N GLY A 105 -0.51 0.03 1.39
CA GLY A 105 -1.63 -0.90 1.67
C GLY A 105 -2.02 -0.79 3.14
N PHE A 106 -3.22 -1.30 3.53
CA PHE A 106 -3.74 -1.14 4.89
C PHE A 106 -2.75 -1.59 5.97
N ASP A 107 -2.23 -2.83 5.88
CA ASP A 107 -1.24 -3.34 6.84
C ASP A 107 0.06 -2.51 6.84
N ALA A 108 0.51 -2.07 5.66
CA ALA A 108 1.69 -1.23 5.54
C ALA A 108 1.47 0.17 6.15
N ALA A 109 0.24 0.70 6.08
CA ALA A 109 -0.13 1.96 6.73
C ALA A 109 -0.07 1.84 8.26
N LEU A 110 -0.58 0.74 8.84
CA LEU A 110 -0.47 0.46 10.27
C LEU A 110 1.00 0.31 10.70
N GLN A 111 1.81 -0.41 9.91
CA GLN A 111 3.25 -0.55 10.17
C GLN A 111 3.99 0.79 10.07
N ALA A 112 3.60 1.69 9.16
CA ALA A 112 4.21 3.01 9.05
C ALA A 112 4.01 3.86 10.31
N VAL A 113 2.84 3.78 10.94
CA VAL A 113 2.57 4.48 12.21
C VAL A 113 3.33 3.81 13.37
N THR A 114 3.28 2.48 13.49
CA THR A 114 3.96 1.78 14.58
C THR A 114 5.48 1.87 14.50
N SER A 115 6.04 2.07 13.31
CA SER A 115 7.46 2.28 13.08
C SER A 115 7.89 3.76 13.12
N GLY A 116 6.96 4.70 13.37
CA GLY A 116 7.24 6.14 13.38
C GLY A 116 7.52 6.75 12.00
N GLN A 117 7.23 6.04 10.91
CA GLN A 117 7.31 6.56 9.54
C GLN A 117 6.14 7.47 9.19
N ALA A 118 5.01 7.32 9.88
CA ALA A 118 3.85 8.19 9.79
C ALA A 118 3.42 8.64 11.17
N ASP A 119 2.83 9.84 11.24
CA ASP A 119 2.37 10.46 12.49
C ASP A 119 0.95 10.01 12.85
N GLY A 120 0.16 9.55 11.86
CA GLY A 120 -1.18 9.01 12.05
C GLY A 120 -1.65 8.22 10.85
N VAL A 121 -2.80 7.54 10.99
CA VAL A 121 -3.46 6.77 9.94
C VAL A 121 -4.95 7.10 9.85
N ILE A 122 -5.42 7.29 8.62
CA ILE A 122 -6.84 7.38 8.26
C ILE A 122 -7.06 6.43 7.08
N ALA A 123 -7.86 5.38 7.27
CA ALA A 123 -7.97 4.29 6.30
C ALA A 123 -9.23 3.42 6.53
N GLY A 124 -10.40 4.06 6.73
CA GLY A 124 -11.63 3.34 7.11
C GLY A 124 -11.41 2.40 8.30
N MET A 125 -10.57 2.81 9.24
CA MET A 125 -10.07 1.95 10.30
C MET A 125 -11.08 1.80 11.43
N SER A 126 -11.66 0.59 11.57
CA SER A 126 -12.57 0.27 12.68
C SER A 126 -11.89 0.41 14.03
N ILE A 127 -12.57 1.06 14.96
CA ILE A 127 -12.17 1.22 16.37
C ILE A 127 -12.47 -0.08 17.09
N THR A 128 -11.46 -0.90 17.38
CA THR A 128 -11.58 -2.16 18.14
C THR A 128 -10.74 -2.14 19.39
N ASP A 129 -11.10 -2.96 20.39
CA ASP A 129 -10.35 -3.02 21.64
C ASP A 129 -8.92 -3.52 21.43
N ALA A 130 -8.71 -4.48 20.53
CA ALA A 130 -7.38 -4.94 20.17
C ALA A 130 -6.51 -3.80 19.58
N ARG A 131 -7.08 -2.95 18.74
CA ARG A 131 -6.35 -1.81 18.16
C ARG A 131 -6.08 -0.70 19.17
N LYS A 132 -6.97 -0.48 20.15
CA LYS A 132 -6.76 0.47 21.26
C LYS A 132 -5.57 0.11 22.17
N GLU A 133 -5.08 -1.14 22.12
CA GLU A 133 -3.84 -1.49 22.82
C GLU A 133 -2.60 -0.85 22.18
N VAL A 134 -2.65 -0.56 20.88
CA VAL A 134 -1.53 -0.06 20.07
C VAL A 134 -1.72 1.39 19.63
N PHE A 135 -2.97 1.83 19.45
CA PHE A 135 -3.31 3.15 18.91
C PHE A 135 -4.23 3.93 19.84
N ASP A 136 -4.10 5.25 19.81
CA ASP A 136 -5.11 6.17 20.33
C ASP A 136 -5.98 6.66 19.16
N PHE A 137 -7.29 6.58 19.34
CA PHE A 137 -8.29 6.90 18.32
C PHE A 137 -8.96 8.25 18.54
N SER A 138 -9.34 8.89 17.45
CA SER A 138 -10.27 10.01 17.44
C SER A 138 -11.68 9.61 17.88
N ALA A 139 -12.56 10.60 18.03
CA ALA A 139 -13.99 10.35 17.98
C ALA A 139 -14.34 9.61 16.68
N PRO A 140 -15.36 8.73 16.71
CA PRO A 140 -15.83 8.06 15.48
C PRO A 140 -16.28 9.08 14.43
N TYR A 141 -15.84 8.86 13.18
CA TYR A 141 -16.27 9.72 12.08
C TYR A 141 -17.23 9.03 11.12
N PHE A 142 -17.34 7.70 11.14
CA PHE A 142 -18.28 6.95 10.29
C PHE A 142 -18.68 5.64 10.96
N ASP A 143 -19.97 5.28 10.86
CA ASP A 143 -20.48 4.00 11.37
C ASP A 143 -20.49 2.96 10.25
N SER A 144 -19.82 1.85 10.48
CA SER A 144 -19.68 0.73 9.56
C SER A 144 -20.24 -0.57 10.16
N GLY A 145 -19.91 -1.67 9.54
CA GLY A 145 -20.22 -3.05 9.96
C GLY A 145 -19.95 -3.99 8.79
N VAL A 146 -19.80 -5.26 9.11
CA VAL A 146 -19.47 -6.30 8.13
C VAL A 146 -20.72 -6.81 7.45
N GLN A 147 -20.65 -7.06 6.13
CA GLN A 147 -21.66 -7.79 5.36
C GLN A 147 -21.01 -8.85 4.48
N MET A 148 -21.81 -9.85 4.12
CA MET A 148 -21.42 -10.84 3.14
C MET A 148 -22.01 -10.50 1.78
N ALA A 149 -21.17 -10.55 0.74
CA ALA A 149 -21.60 -10.47 -0.64
C ALA A 149 -21.17 -11.70 -1.44
N VAL A 150 -22.00 -12.06 -2.41
CA VAL A 150 -21.80 -13.18 -3.32
C VAL A 150 -21.85 -12.69 -4.76
N ARG A 151 -21.53 -13.53 -5.74
CA ARG A 151 -21.69 -13.19 -7.15
C ARG A 151 -23.15 -12.83 -7.46
N ALA A 152 -23.36 -11.82 -8.27
CA ALA A 152 -24.70 -11.25 -8.52
C ALA A 152 -25.70 -12.26 -9.11
N ASP A 153 -25.20 -13.22 -9.89
CA ASP A 153 -25.99 -14.30 -10.51
C ASP A 153 -26.06 -15.60 -9.69
N ASP A 154 -25.47 -15.64 -8.49
CA ASP A 154 -25.52 -16.79 -7.58
C ASP A 154 -26.70 -16.66 -6.61
N ASP A 155 -27.77 -17.41 -6.86
CA ASP A 155 -28.94 -17.48 -5.99
C ASP A 155 -28.89 -18.68 -5.02
N THR A 156 -27.78 -19.42 -4.99
CA THR A 156 -27.63 -20.61 -4.14
C THR A 156 -27.10 -20.29 -2.75
N ILE A 157 -26.48 -19.10 -2.58
CA ILE A 157 -25.93 -18.65 -1.29
C ILE A 157 -26.74 -17.44 -0.83
N THR A 158 -27.55 -17.64 0.22
CA THR A 158 -28.42 -16.63 0.81
C THR A 158 -28.18 -16.38 2.28
N SER A 159 -27.40 -17.28 2.92
CA SER A 159 -27.09 -17.23 4.35
C SER A 159 -25.69 -17.83 4.61
N TYR A 160 -25.24 -17.79 5.87
CA TYR A 160 -23.95 -18.35 6.27
C TYR A 160 -23.94 -19.88 6.21
N GLU A 161 -25.08 -20.54 6.41
CA GLU A 161 -25.26 -21.99 6.34
C GLU A 161 -24.91 -22.54 4.95
N ASP A 162 -25.14 -21.77 3.89
CA ASP A 162 -24.86 -22.16 2.52
C ASP A 162 -23.35 -22.15 2.18
N LEU A 163 -22.51 -21.68 3.10
CA LEU A 163 -21.07 -21.62 2.92
C LEU A 163 -20.33 -22.91 3.26
N SER A 164 -21.01 -23.92 3.81
CA SER A 164 -20.38 -25.18 4.25
C SER A 164 -19.54 -25.81 3.14
N GLY A 165 -18.28 -26.12 3.45
CA GLY A 165 -17.30 -26.69 2.52
C GLY A 165 -16.75 -25.72 1.46
N LYS A 166 -17.14 -24.44 1.50
CA LYS A 166 -16.72 -23.43 0.52
C LYS A 166 -15.55 -22.59 1.04
N THR A 167 -14.91 -21.87 0.12
CA THR A 167 -13.89 -20.86 0.45
C THR A 167 -14.49 -19.47 0.31
N VAL A 168 -14.29 -18.63 1.31
CA VAL A 168 -14.65 -17.22 1.32
C VAL A 168 -13.40 -16.37 1.37
N VAL A 169 -13.50 -15.09 1.02
CA VAL A 169 -12.39 -14.15 1.05
C VAL A 169 -12.69 -12.97 1.95
N ALA A 170 -11.64 -12.45 2.58
CA ALA A 170 -11.70 -11.22 3.37
C ALA A 170 -10.34 -10.51 3.33
N LYS A 171 -10.34 -9.20 3.66
CA LYS A 171 -9.12 -8.39 3.61
C LYS A 171 -8.24 -8.63 4.83
N THR A 172 -6.94 -8.84 4.60
CA THR A 172 -5.94 -8.99 5.65
C THR A 172 -5.99 -7.79 6.61
N GLY A 173 -6.02 -8.07 7.91
CA GLY A 173 -6.04 -7.05 8.96
C GLY A 173 -7.36 -6.28 9.11
N ALA A 174 -8.37 -6.47 8.24
CA ALA A 174 -9.66 -5.80 8.32
C ALA A 174 -10.67 -6.54 9.21
N GLU A 175 -11.73 -5.83 9.62
CA GLU A 175 -12.78 -6.39 10.49
C GLU A 175 -13.54 -7.54 9.82
N GLY A 176 -13.73 -7.46 8.50
CA GLY A 176 -14.34 -8.56 7.72
C GLY A 176 -13.60 -9.89 7.84
N LEU A 177 -12.27 -9.88 7.95
CA LEU A 177 -11.49 -11.09 8.19
C LEU A 177 -11.72 -11.64 9.60
N THR A 178 -11.66 -10.78 10.61
CA THR A 178 -11.92 -11.15 12.01
C THR A 178 -13.29 -11.77 12.18
N PHE A 179 -14.32 -11.14 11.60
CA PHE A 179 -15.69 -11.66 11.63
C PHE A 179 -15.81 -12.99 10.90
N ALA A 180 -15.33 -13.09 9.65
CA ALA A 180 -15.40 -14.34 8.90
C ALA A 180 -14.71 -15.51 9.62
N GLN A 181 -13.54 -15.26 10.22
CA GLN A 181 -12.81 -16.24 11.01
C GLN A 181 -13.58 -16.67 12.27
N SER A 182 -14.28 -15.74 12.92
CA SER A 182 -15.03 -16.03 14.16
C SER A 182 -16.21 -16.97 13.95
N ILE A 183 -16.77 -17.03 12.74
CA ILE A 183 -17.92 -17.88 12.39
C ILE A 183 -17.55 -19.07 11.50
N ALA A 184 -16.33 -19.15 11.02
CA ALA A 184 -15.88 -20.14 10.03
C ALA A 184 -16.10 -21.60 10.52
N ASP A 185 -15.72 -21.91 11.75
CA ASP A 185 -15.88 -23.24 12.33
C ASP A 185 -17.37 -23.60 12.53
N GLN A 186 -18.19 -22.61 12.90
CA GLN A 186 -19.63 -22.82 13.12
C GLN A 186 -20.34 -23.21 11.83
N TYR A 187 -20.01 -22.58 10.71
CA TYR A 187 -20.67 -22.78 9.42
C TYR A 187 -19.86 -23.66 8.45
N GLY A 188 -18.66 -24.10 8.85
CA GLY A 188 -17.86 -25.10 8.11
C GLY A 188 -17.26 -24.60 6.82
N PHE A 189 -16.82 -23.34 6.73
CA PHE A 189 -16.16 -22.77 5.57
C PHE A 189 -14.69 -22.39 5.84
N THR A 190 -13.92 -22.17 4.78
CA THR A 190 -12.51 -21.77 4.87
C THR A 190 -12.37 -20.29 4.49
N VAL A 191 -11.57 -19.54 5.26
CA VAL A 191 -11.31 -18.12 5.00
C VAL A 191 -9.94 -17.95 4.34
N LYS A 192 -9.89 -17.33 3.17
CA LYS A 192 -8.68 -16.90 2.46
C LYS A 192 -8.50 -15.40 2.65
N ALA A 193 -7.43 -15.01 3.32
CA ALA A 193 -7.07 -13.61 3.48
C ALA A 193 -6.37 -13.07 2.23
N LEU A 194 -6.73 -11.85 1.81
CA LEU A 194 -6.16 -11.13 0.67
C LEU A 194 -5.91 -9.67 1.04
N ASP A 195 -4.88 -9.06 0.46
CA ASP A 195 -4.43 -7.73 0.88
C ASP A 195 -5.23 -6.57 0.26
N LYS A 196 -6.04 -6.83 -0.78
CA LYS A 196 -6.72 -5.80 -1.56
C LYS A 196 -8.18 -6.12 -1.82
N ALA A 197 -9.05 -5.13 -1.67
CA ALA A 197 -10.48 -5.27 -1.89
C ALA A 197 -10.83 -5.64 -3.34
N ASP A 198 -10.17 -5.04 -4.33
CA ASP A 198 -10.37 -5.34 -5.75
C ASP A 198 -10.06 -6.80 -6.09
N THR A 199 -9.02 -7.36 -5.48
CA THR A 199 -8.65 -8.77 -5.64
C THR A 199 -9.70 -9.68 -5.00
N MET A 200 -10.19 -9.35 -3.79
CA MET A 200 -11.26 -10.11 -3.13
C MET A 200 -12.53 -10.16 -3.98
N TYR A 201 -12.95 -9.01 -4.50
CA TYR A 201 -14.17 -8.93 -5.33
C TYR A 201 -14.00 -9.71 -6.64
N SER A 202 -12.80 -9.66 -7.24
CA SER A 202 -12.49 -10.44 -8.44
C SER A 202 -12.52 -11.95 -8.18
N GLU A 203 -12.05 -12.43 -7.04
CA GLU A 203 -12.10 -13.86 -6.66
C GLU A 203 -13.55 -14.36 -6.59
N VAL A 204 -14.46 -13.55 -6.04
CA VAL A 204 -15.89 -13.91 -5.98
C VAL A 204 -16.57 -13.77 -7.34
N ALA A 205 -16.32 -12.69 -8.07
CA ALA A 205 -16.90 -12.46 -9.39
C ALA A 205 -16.52 -13.53 -10.41
N THR A 206 -15.30 -14.09 -10.29
CA THR A 206 -14.80 -15.18 -11.15
C THR A 206 -15.17 -16.59 -10.65
N GLY A 207 -15.76 -16.70 -9.47
CA GLY A 207 -16.16 -17.98 -8.87
C GLY A 207 -15.01 -18.77 -8.20
N ASN A 208 -13.82 -18.15 -8.00
CA ASN A 208 -12.72 -18.75 -7.25
C ASN A 208 -12.98 -18.77 -5.74
N ALA A 209 -13.83 -17.86 -5.25
CA ALA A 209 -14.38 -17.85 -3.90
C ALA A 209 -15.90 -17.75 -3.95
N ALA A 210 -16.56 -18.31 -2.93
CA ALA A 210 -18.01 -18.36 -2.84
C ALA A 210 -18.60 -17.01 -2.38
N ALA A 211 -17.94 -16.34 -1.46
CA ALA A 211 -18.38 -15.07 -0.88
C ALA A 211 -17.20 -14.20 -0.44
N VAL A 212 -17.47 -12.92 -0.25
CA VAL A 212 -16.57 -11.96 0.40
C VAL A 212 -17.24 -11.42 1.66
N PHE A 213 -16.43 -11.24 2.71
CA PHE A 213 -16.79 -10.48 3.91
C PHE A 213 -16.03 -9.17 3.90
N ASP A 214 -16.75 -8.07 3.88
CA ASP A 214 -16.13 -6.74 3.88
C ASP A 214 -17.08 -5.72 4.52
N ASP A 215 -16.61 -4.50 4.71
CA ASP A 215 -17.36 -3.41 5.28
C ASP A 215 -18.49 -2.96 4.34
N TYR A 216 -19.70 -2.80 4.89
CA TYR A 216 -20.90 -2.55 4.09
C TYR A 216 -20.80 -1.33 3.16
N PRO A 217 -20.20 -0.19 3.54
CA PRO A 217 -20.15 0.97 2.65
C PRO A 217 -19.26 0.72 1.44
N VAL A 218 -18.21 -0.08 1.60
CA VAL A 218 -17.26 -0.44 0.53
C VAL A 218 -17.92 -1.45 -0.42
N LEU A 219 -18.62 -2.45 0.13
CA LEU A 219 -19.39 -3.40 -0.66
C LEU A 219 -20.49 -2.69 -1.47
N ALA A 220 -21.28 -1.82 -0.82
CA ALA A 220 -22.34 -1.08 -1.48
C ALA A 220 -21.81 -0.18 -2.59
N TYR A 221 -20.69 0.52 -2.35
CA TYR A 221 -20.02 1.31 -3.37
C TYR A 221 -19.57 0.45 -4.56
N GLY A 222 -18.86 -0.66 -4.30
CA GLY A 222 -18.39 -1.57 -5.35
C GLY A 222 -19.54 -2.15 -6.19
N ILE A 223 -20.64 -2.51 -5.55
CA ILE A 223 -21.85 -3.01 -6.24
C ILE A 223 -22.45 -1.92 -7.13
N ASN A 224 -22.56 -0.69 -6.65
CA ASN A 224 -23.03 0.44 -7.44
C ASN A 224 -22.11 0.75 -8.63
N GLN A 225 -20.81 0.45 -8.52
CA GLN A 225 -19.86 0.55 -9.63
C GLN A 225 -19.85 -0.67 -10.57
N GLY A 226 -20.70 -1.67 -10.29
CA GLY A 226 -20.83 -2.85 -11.16
C GLY A 226 -19.75 -3.90 -10.97
N ASN A 227 -19.29 -4.14 -9.75
CA ASN A 227 -18.29 -5.18 -9.43
C ASN A 227 -18.82 -6.63 -9.61
N GLY A 228 -20.06 -6.82 -10.01
CA GLY A 228 -20.67 -8.13 -10.27
C GLY A 228 -21.09 -8.90 -9.01
N LEU A 229 -21.21 -8.24 -7.87
CA LEU A 229 -21.61 -8.83 -6.60
C LEU A 229 -22.99 -8.34 -6.16
N LYS A 230 -23.60 -9.07 -5.19
CA LYS A 230 -24.78 -8.66 -4.42
C LYS A 230 -24.62 -9.00 -2.95
N ILE A 231 -25.13 -8.12 -2.06
CA ILE A 231 -25.18 -8.36 -0.62
C ILE A 231 -26.31 -9.33 -0.32
N VAL A 232 -26.06 -10.28 0.59
CA VAL A 232 -27.02 -11.35 0.96
C VAL A 232 -27.27 -11.44 2.46
N THR A 233 -26.55 -10.67 3.30
CA THR A 233 -26.74 -10.66 4.75
C THR A 233 -27.06 -9.26 5.28
N PRO A 234 -27.71 -9.13 6.44
CA PRO A 234 -27.79 -7.87 7.16
C PRO A 234 -26.38 -7.40 7.59
N LYS A 235 -26.29 -6.16 8.04
CA LYS A 235 -25.08 -5.61 8.63
C LYS A 235 -24.83 -6.26 10.00
N GLU A 236 -23.69 -6.90 10.13
CA GLU A 236 -23.23 -7.54 11.36
C GLU A 236 -22.08 -6.72 11.99
N GLN A 237 -21.84 -6.94 13.27
CA GLN A 237 -20.78 -6.29 14.03
C GLN A 237 -20.68 -4.80 13.71
N GLY A 238 -21.57 -3.98 14.31
CA GLY A 238 -21.47 -2.52 14.20
C GLY A 238 -20.07 -2.07 14.63
N SER A 239 -19.34 -1.46 13.73
CA SER A 239 -18.03 -0.86 13.99
C SER A 239 -18.08 0.61 13.58
N SER A 240 -17.22 1.44 14.19
CA SER A 240 -17.07 2.83 13.78
C SER A 240 -15.64 3.07 13.33
N TYR A 241 -15.47 3.89 12.30
CA TYR A 241 -14.15 4.31 11.85
C TYR A 241 -13.61 5.47 12.67
N GLY A 242 -12.30 5.45 12.94
CA GLY A 242 -11.57 6.51 13.62
C GLY A 242 -10.24 6.81 12.95
N PHE A 243 -9.83 8.06 13.03
CA PHE A 243 -8.44 8.43 12.80
C PHE A 243 -7.60 7.94 13.97
N ALA A 244 -6.39 7.46 13.73
CA ALA A 244 -5.57 6.92 14.80
C ALA A 244 -4.12 7.43 14.74
N VAL A 245 -3.53 7.55 15.92
CA VAL A 245 -2.10 7.82 16.13
C VAL A 245 -1.49 6.69 16.97
N LEU A 246 -0.17 6.52 16.95
CA LEU A 246 0.48 5.57 17.86
C LEU A 246 0.17 5.91 19.31
N LYS A 247 -0.13 4.93 20.12
CA LYS A 247 -0.52 5.11 21.53
C LYS A 247 0.47 5.99 22.29
N GLY A 248 -0.05 7.05 22.90
CA GLY A 248 0.74 8.02 23.67
C GLY A 248 1.55 9.02 22.82
N SER A 249 1.43 8.99 21.48
CA SER A 249 2.11 9.95 20.60
C SER A 249 1.13 10.88 19.90
N ASN A 250 1.62 12.07 19.50
CA ASN A 250 0.86 13.08 18.74
C ASN A 250 -0.53 13.43 19.31
N PRO A 251 -0.70 13.63 20.65
CA PRO A 251 -2.00 13.91 21.23
C PRO A 251 -2.61 15.22 20.69
N GLU A 252 -1.78 16.21 20.34
CA GLU A 252 -2.23 17.45 19.71
C GLU A 252 -2.83 17.23 18.32
N LEU A 253 -2.30 16.30 17.54
CA LEU A 253 -2.85 15.95 16.23
C LEU A 253 -4.21 15.27 16.38
N LEU A 254 -4.35 14.36 17.35
CA LEU A 254 -5.61 13.68 17.65
C LEU A 254 -6.68 14.67 18.13
N GLN A 255 -6.29 15.62 18.98
CA GLN A 255 -7.20 16.70 19.44
C GLN A 255 -7.62 17.60 18.30
N ALA A 256 -6.69 17.97 17.41
CA ALA A 256 -6.97 18.78 16.22
C ALA A 256 -7.92 18.08 15.27
N PHE A 257 -7.75 16.75 15.08
CA PHE A 257 -8.69 15.96 14.30
C PHE A 257 -10.11 16.02 14.89
N ASN A 258 -10.24 15.79 16.19
CA ASN A 258 -11.55 15.81 16.87
C ASN A 258 -12.22 17.20 16.82
N ALA A 259 -11.45 18.27 17.02
CA ALA A 259 -11.97 19.63 16.95
C ALA A 259 -12.46 19.99 15.53
N GLY A 260 -11.65 19.69 14.51
CA GLY A 260 -12.03 19.94 13.13
C GLY A 260 -13.21 19.07 12.66
N LEU A 261 -13.28 17.80 13.09
CA LEU A 261 -14.42 16.92 12.80
C LEU A 261 -15.71 17.47 13.41
N SER A 262 -15.68 17.89 14.67
CA SER A 262 -16.83 18.48 15.37
C SER A 262 -17.34 19.75 14.65
N GLY A 263 -16.42 20.63 14.24
CA GLY A 263 -16.76 21.83 13.47
C GLY A 263 -17.41 21.50 12.13
N MET A 264 -16.87 20.52 11.41
CA MET A 264 -17.43 20.05 10.14
C MET A 264 -18.81 19.41 10.28
N GLN A 265 -19.07 18.70 11.37
CA GLN A 265 -20.38 18.15 11.70
C GLN A 265 -21.39 19.25 12.00
N THR A 266 -20.96 20.30 12.67
CA THR A 266 -21.81 21.42 13.07
C THR A 266 -22.22 22.31 11.89
N ASP A 267 -21.33 22.59 10.95
CA ASP A 267 -21.58 23.48 9.81
C ASP A 267 -22.08 22.75 8.54
N GLY A 268 -22.23 21.43 8.61
CA GLY A 268 -22.71 20.60 7.49
C GLY A 268 -21.65 20.22 6.47
N THR A 269 -20.39 20.65 6.62
CA THR A 269 -19.30 20.27 5.70
C THR A 269 -19.05 18.78 5.72
N TYR A 270 -19.14 18.15 6.90
CA TYR A 270 -19.05 16.69 7.02
C TYR A 270 -20.09 16.00 6.14
N GLN A 271 -21.37 16.40 6.25
CA GLN A 271 -22.46 15.79 5.47
C GLN A 271 -22.26 16.04 3.95
N ALA A 272 -21.76 17.20 3.56
CA ALA A 272 -21.45 17.50 2.16
C ALA A 272 -20.37 16.56 1.60
N ILE A 273 -19.34 16.21 2.39
CA ILE A 273 -18.32 15.23 2.01
C ILE A 273 -18.93 13.83 1.88
N ILE A 274 -19.71 13.39 2.86
CA ILE A 274 -20.40 12.09 2.81
C ILE A 274 -21.29 11.99 1.57
N ASP A 275 -22.11 13.01 1.33
CA ASP A 275 -23.02 13.06 0.19
C ASP A 275 -22.30 13.04 -1.17
N LYS A 276 -21.14 13.66 -1.26
CA LYS A 276 -20.30 13.68 -2.47
C LYS A 276 -19.92 12.27 -2.93
N TYR A 277 -19.70 11.34 -1.99
CA TYR A 277 -19.19 10.01 -2.29
C TYR A 277 -20.23 8.89 -2.15
N LEU A 278 -21.25 9.04 -1.29
CA LEU A 278 -22.22 7.99 -0.99
C LEU A 278 -23.62 8.22 -1.61
N LYS A 279 -23.99 9.47 -1.97
CA LYS A 279 -25.16 9.66 -2.81
C LYS A 279 -24.82 9.12 -4.19
N ALA A 280 -25.60 8.14 -4.66
CA ALA A 280 -25.41 7.52 -5.96
C ALA A 280 -25.21 8.61 -7.03
N PRO A 281 -24.14 8.55 -7.84
CA PRO A 281 -24.15 9.26 -9.10
C PRO A 281 -25.37 8.76 -9.87
N ASP A 282 -26.10 9.66 -10.54
CA ASP A 282 -27.12 9.26 -11.51
C ASP A 282 -26.57 8.10 -12.34
N ALA A 283 -27.32 7.01 -12.44
CA ALA A 283 -26.93 5.74 -13.02
C ALA A 283 -26.45 5.90 -14.48
N GLY A 284 -25.23 6.34 -14.63
CA GLY A 284 -24.47 6.47 -15.87
C GLY A 284 -23.20 5.65 -15.79
N GLY A 285 -23.30 4.41 -15.30
CA GLY A 285 -22.27 3.41 -15.51
C GLY A 285 -22.14 3.15 -17.01
N SER A 286 -21.45 4.04 -17.74
CA SER A 286 -21.09 3.77 -19.12
C SER A 286 -20.22 2.55 -19.11
N SER A 287 -20.66 1.47 -19.77
CA SER A 287 -19.77 0.36 -20.14
C SER A 287 -18.72 0.93 -21.08
N GLN A 288 -17.66 1.48 -20.51
CA GLN A 288 -16.54 2.00 -21.31
C GLN A 288 -16.00 0.87 -22.18
N SER A 289 -15.88 1.11 -23.47
CA SER A 289 -15.23 0.16 -24.36
C SER A 289 -13.78 -0.08 -23.91
N PHE A 290 -13.17 -1.21 -24.29
CA PHE A 290 -11.76 -1.47 -24.06
C PHE A 290 -10.85 -0.30 -24.49
N TRP A 291 -11.15 0.32 -25.63
CA TRP A 291 -10.40 1.47 -26.15
C TRP A 291 -10.57 2.73 -25.26
N GLY A 292 -11.76 2.95 -24.72
CA GLY A 292 -12.01 4.04 -23.77
C GLY A 292 -11.18 3.85 -22.50
N LEU A 293 -11.17 2.65 -21.92
CA LEU A 293 -10.35 2.30 -20.78
C LEU A 293 -8.86 2.49 -21.06
N LEU A 294 -8.38 2.02 -22.22
CA LEU A 294 -6.98 2.15 -22.62
C LEU A 294 -6.56 3.62 -22.68
N VAL A 295 -7.31 4.46 -23.38
CA VAL A 295 -6.99 5.88 -23.54
C VAL A 295 -7.02 6.60 -22.19
N GLN A 296 -8.02 6.36 -21.36
CA GLN A 296 -8.16 6.97 -20.04
C GLN A 296 -7.06 6.56 -19.07
N SER A 297 -6.65 5.27 -19.11
CA SER A 297 -5.64 4.73 -18.20
C SER A 297 -4.20 5.06 -18.62
N MET A 298 -3.97 5.36 -19.88
CA MET A 298 -2.64 5.53 -20.48
C MET A 298 -1.77 6.57 -19.77
N PRO A 299 -2.25 7.77 -19.38
CA PRO A 299 -1.41 8.75 -18.68
C PRO A 299 -0.85 8.23 -17.36
N ALA A 300 -1.67 7.57 -16.54
CA ALA A 300 -1.26 6.99 -15.27
C ALA A 300 -0.27 5.83 -15.49
N LEU A 301 -0.56 4.93 -16.42
CA LEU A 301 0.31 3.81 -16.75
C LEU A 301 1.67 4.25 -17.30
N LEU A 302 1.71 5.27 -18.16
CA LEU A 302 2.98 5.82 -18.66
C LEU A 302 3.80 6.47 -17.55
N LYS A 303 3.16 7.20 -16.63
CA LYS A 303 3.82 7.76 -15.44
C LYS A 303 4.43 6.65 -14.58
N GLY A 304 3.66 5.57 -14.33
CA GLY A 304 4.15 4.40 -13.62
C GLY A 304 5.32 3.72 -14.34
N LEU A 305 5.24 3.56 -15.66
CA LEU A 305 6.31 3.00 -16.46
C LEU A 305 7.60 3.85 -16.40
N LEU A 306 7.49 5.16 -16.45
CA LEU A 306 8.64 6.05 -16.28
C LEU A 306 9.30 5.89 -14.91
N LEU A 307 8.51 5.75 -13.84
CA LEU A 307 9.03 5.48 -12.50
C LEU A 307 9.69 4.10 -12.40
N THR A 308 9.10 3.07 -13.02
CA THR A 308 9.72 1.74 -13.16
C THR A 308 11.12 1.85 -13.80
N LEU A 309 11.21 2.55 -14.93
CA LEU A 309 12.47 2.72 -15.66
C LEU A 309 13.49 3.55 -14.88
N ALA A 310 13.06 4.63 -14.24
CA ALA A 310 13.94 5.49 -13.45
C ALA A 310 14.50 4.77 -12.22
N ALA A 311 13.65 4.08 -11.45
CA ALA A 311 14.09 3.29 -10.30
C ALA A 311 15.03 2.16 -10.73
N THR A 312 14.72 1.46 -11.83
CA THR A 312 15.58 0.43 -12.41
C THR A 312 16.96 0.99 -12.77
N ALA A 313 16.99 2.09 -13.54
CA ALA A 313 18.24 2.70 -13.98
C ALA A 313 19.11 3.13 -12.80
N LEU A 314 18.50 3.80 -11.81
CA LEU A 314 19.20 4.25 -10.61
C LEU A 314 19.75 3.06 -9.81
N SER A 315 18.93 2.04 -9.59
CA SER A 315 19.35 0.83 -8.87
C SER A 315 20.47 0.08 -9.58
N LEU A 316 20.43 0.01 -10.93
CA LEU A 316 21.44 -0.67 -11.71
C LEU A 316 22.81 0.03 -11.68
N VAL A 317 22.84 1.35 -11.59
CA VAL A 317 24.09 2.10 -11.39
C VAL A 317 24.76 1.66 -10.10
N PHE A 318 24.05 1.68 -8.99
CA PHE A 318 24.60 1.24 -7.69
C PHE A 318 24.89 -0.26 -7.66
N ALA A 319 24.01 -1.08 -8.20
CA ALA A 319 24.22 -2.53 -8.30
C ALA A 319 25.47 -2.89 -9.12
N SER A 320 25.72 -2.17 -10.22
CA SER A 320 26.92 -2.40 -11.03
C SER A 320 28.20 -2.07 -10.27
N VAL A 321 28.21 -0.97 -9.53
CA VAL A 321 29.35 -0.60 -8.67
C VAL A 321 29.58 -1.68 -7.61
N LEU A 322 28.52 -2.06 -6.88
CA LEU A 322 28.60 -3.12 -5.86
C LEU A 322 29.07 -4.46 -6.47
N GLY A 323 28.46 -4.84 -7.60
CA GLY A 323 28.79 -6.07 -8.29
C GLY A 323 30.26 -6.17 -8.72
N VAL A 324 30.80 -5.08 -9.26
CA VAL A 324 32.21 -5.00 -9.64
C VAL A 324 33.11 -5.04 -8.39
N VAL A 325 32.85 -4.19 -7.39
CA VAL A 325 33.68 -4.13 -6.17
C VAL A 325 33.69 -5.49 -5.47
N PHE A 326 32.53 -6.04 -5.13
CA PHE A 326 32.47 -7.32 -4.42
C PHE A 326 32.89 -8.51 -5.30
N GLY A 327 32.70 -8.42 -6.63
CA GLY A 327 33.20 -9.42 -7.58
C GLY A 327 34.75 -9.51 -7.56
N PHE A 328 35.42 -8.36 -7.56
CA PHE A 328 36.88 -8.34 -7.40
C PHE A 328 37.35 -8.78 -6.01
N LEU A 329 36.62 -8.44 -4.94
CA LEU A 329 36.89 -8.96 -3.61
C LEU A 329 36.82 -10.49 -3.56
N LYS A 330 35.81 -11.08 -4.24
CA LYS A 330 35.66 -12.55 -4.30
C LYS A 330 36.73 -13.30 -5.06
N VAL A 331 37.39 -12.66 -6.03
CA VAL A 331 38.52 -13.27 -6.78
C VAL A 331 39.89 -12.83 -6.24
N SER A 332 39.95 -12.04 -5.19
CA SER A 332 41.17 -11.61 -4.55
C SER A 332 41.89 -12.79 -3.88
N GLY A 333 43.23 -12.75 -3.73
CA GLY A 333 43.99 -13.73 -2.96
C GLY A 333 43.80 -13.67 -1.45
N ASN A 334 43.02 -12.68 -0.94
CA ASN A 334 42.84 -12.44 0.49
C ASN A 334 41.54 -13.09 1.00
N LYS A 335 41.66 -14.09 1.88
CA LYS A 335 40.51 -14.83 2.46
C LYS A 335 39.53 -13.95 3.22
N ILE A 336 39.98 -12.89 3.88
CA ILE A 336 39.10 -11.95 4.62
C ILE A 336 38.22 -11.21 3.63
N LEU A 337 38.78 -10.67 2.56
CA LEU A 337 38.03 -9.96 1.52
C LEU A 337 37.04 -10.91 0.81
N GLN A 338 37.45 -12.15 0.53
CA GLN A 338 36.54 -13.17 -0.01
C GLN A 338 35.40 -13.47 0.93
N SER A 339 35.65 -13.60 2.25
CA SER A 339 34.60 -13.86 3.25
C SER A 339 33.59 -12.71 3.34
N ILE A 340 34.07 -11.46 3.36
CA ILE A 340 33.18 -10.28 3.36
C ILE A 340 32.24 -10.30 2.13
N ALA A 341 32.81 -10.52 0.95
CA ALA A 341 32.03 -10.58 -0.27
C ALA A 341 31.07 -11.78 -0.29
N SER A 342 31.46 -12.92 0.28
CA SER A 342 30.60 -14.10 0.39
C SER A 342 29.42 -13.85 1.32
N VAL A 343 29.64 -13.28 2.50
CA VAL A 343 28.57 -12.93 3.45
C VAL A 343 27.55 -11.98 2.80
N TYR A 344 28.04 -10.95 2.10
CA TYR A 344 27.16 -10.04 1.36
C TYR A 344 26.28 -10.79 0.34
N VAL A 345 26.91 -11.63 -0.49
CA VAL A 345 26.20 -12.39 -1.53
C VAL A 345 25.21 -13.38 -0.91
N ASP A 346 25.63 -14.09 0.13
CA ASP A 346 24.80 -15.11 0.78
C ASP A 346 23.55 -14.50 1.45
N ILE A 347 23.69 -13.33 2.09
CA ILE A 347 22.55 -12.61 2.68
C ILE A 347 21.55 -12.20 1.58
N PHE A 348 22.01 -11.45 0.58
CA PHE A 348 21.10 -10.83 -0.40
C PHE A 348 20.55 -11.80 -1.44
N ARG A 349 21.25 -12.90 -1.73
CA ARG A 349 20.72 -13.97 -2.58
C ARG A 349 19.98 -15.05 -1.81
N GLY A 350 20.23 -15.18 -0.51
CA GLY A 350 19.60 -16.15 0.37
C GLY A 350 18.28 -15.68 1.01
N THR A 351 17.93 -14.41 0.85
CA THR A 351 16.67 -13.87 1.40
C THR A 351 15.74 -13.36 0.29
N PRO A 352 14.40 -13.48 0.45
CA PRO A 352 13.45 -12.97 -0.53
C PRO A 352 13.54 -11.44 -0.69
N LEU A 353 13.46 -10.95 -1.92
CA LEU A 353 13.50 -9.51 -2.20
C LEU A 353 12.44 -8.71 -1.45
N LEU A 354 11.23 -9.26 -1.33
CA LEU A 354 10.13 -8.62 -0.60
C LEU A 354 10.48 -8.44 0.89
N VAL A 355 11.11 -9.43 1.53
CA VAL A 355 11.56 -9.34 2.93
C VAL A 355 12.62 -8.24 3.09
N GLN A 356 13.56 -8.15 2.13
CA GLN A 356 14.56 -7.08 2.11
C GLN A 356 13.90 -5.70 1.98
N ALA A 357 12.88 -5.57 1.12
CA ALA A 357 12.14 -4.33 0.92
C ALA A 357 11.45 -3.87 2.22
N PHE A 358 10.75 -4.77 2.92
CA PHE A 358 10.15 -4.46 4.23
C PHE A 358 11.21 -4.13 5.29
N PHE A 359 12.33 -4.83 5.30
CA PHE A 359 13.43 -4.54 6.24
C PHE A 359 13.99 -3.13 6.04
N PHE A 360 14.28 -2.74 4.79
CA PHE A 360 14.84 -1.42 4.51
C PHE A 360 13.82 -0.28 4.67
N TYR A 361 12.55 -0.53 4.44
CA TYR A 361 11.52 0.51 4.53
C TYR A 361 10.96 0.66 5.95
N PHE A 362 10.78 -0.41 6.70
CA PHE A 362 10.22 -0.39 8.05
C PHE A 362 11.24 -0.75 9.14
N GLY A 363 11.96 -1.86 8.98
CA GLY A 363 12.81 -2.41 10.03
C GLY A 363 14.02 -1.56 10.35
N LEU A 364 14.81 -1.20 9.35
CA LEU A 364 16.04 -0.41 9.54
C LEU A 364 15.74 1.02 10.00
N PRO A 365 14.77 1.74 9.43
CA PRO A 365 14.40 3.07 9.90
C PRO A 365 13.94 3.08 11.36
N THR A 366 13.12 2.11 11.78
CA THR A 366 12.70 1.96 13.18
C THR A 366 13.88 1.76 14.12
N ALA A 367 14.84 0.91 13.73
CA ALA A 367 16.02 0.65 14.55
C ALA A 367 16.96 1.86 14.67
N LEU A 368 17.03 2.72 13.66
CA LEU A 368 17.91 3.89 13.60
C LEU A 368 17.24 5.21 13.97
N GLY A 369 15.92 5.24 14.14
CA GLY A 369 15.15 6.46 14.39
C GLY A 369 15.13 7.44 13.21
N ILE A 370 15.16 6.94 11.97
CA ILE A 370 15.18 7.74 10.74
C ILE A 370 13.91 7.51 9.93
N LYS A 371 13.59 8.43 9.02
CA LYS A 371 12.52 8.26 8.02
C LYS A 371 13.14 8.06 6.64
N LEU A 372 12.70 7.05 5.89
CA LEU A 372 13.08 6.83 4.51
C LEU A 372 11.84 6.92 3.61
N ASP A 373 11.97 7.57 2.48
CA ASP A 373 10.92 7.53 1.45
C ASP A 373 10.97 6.19 0.68
N VAL A 374 9.84 5.84 0.06
CA VAL A 374 9.67 4.56 -0.64
C VAL A 374 10.65 4.39 -1.80
N LEU A 375 10.96 5.47 -2.54
CA LEU A 375 11.91 5.41 -3.66
C LEU A 375 13.31 5.08 -3.15
N THR A 376 13.77 5.77 -2.11
CA THR A 376 15.11 5.54 -1.51
C THR A 376 15.22 4.11 -0.98
N ALA A 377 14.23 3.64 -0.19
CA ALA A 377 14.22 2.27 0.33
C ALA A 377 14.18 1.23 -0.80
N GLY A 378 13.37 1.47 -1.84
CA GLY A 378 13.29 0.61 -3.02
C GLY A 378 14.59 0.54 -3.80
N VAL A 379 15.23 1.69 -4.05
CA VAL A 379 16.53 1.75 -4.74
C VAL A 379 17.63 1.04 -3.95
N ILE A 380 17.68 1.22 -2.63
CA ILE A 380 18.61 0.48 -1.75
C ILE A 380 18.39 -1.02 -1.89
N THR A 381 17.14 -1.46 -1.74
CA THR A 381 16.76 -2.88 -1.83
C THR A 381 17.18 -3.50 -3.16
N LEU A 382 16.78 -2.89 -4.27
CA LEU A 382 17.10 -3.40 -5.60
C LEU A 382 18.61 -3.36 -5.89
N SER A 383 19.31 -2.30 -5.44
CA SER A 383 20.74 -2.16 -5.65
C SER A 383 21.54 -3.22 -4.92
N LEU A 384 21.22 -3.49 -3.67
CA LEU A 384 21.90 -4.51 -2.87
C LEU A 384 21.61 -5.92 -3.39
N ASN A 385 20.35 -6.18 -3.75
CA ASN A 385 19.97 -7.48 -4.29
C ASN A 385 20.61 -7.73 -5.66
N ALA A 386 20.39 -6.85 -6.64
CA ALA A 386 20.97 -6.99 -7.98
C ALA A 386 22.51 -6.97 -7.93
N GLY A 387 23.12 -6.16 -7.06
CA GLY A 387 24.55 -6.11 -6.84
C GLY A 387 25.15 -7.44 -6.39
N ALA A 388 24.43 -8.20 -5.55
CA ALA A 388 24.85 -9.53 -5.12
C ALA A 388 24.84 -10.53 -6.30
N TYR A 389 23.84 -10.48 -7.18
CA TYR A 389 23.82 -11.28 -8.42
C TYR A 389 24.95 -10.84 -9.37
N MET A 390 25.15 -9.53 -9.55
CA MET A 390 26.22 -8.99 -10.39
C MET A 390 27.63 -9.37 -9.85
N THR A 391 27.80 -9.45 -8.53
CA THR A 391 29.02 -9.96 -7.90
C THR A 391 29.38 -11.34 -8.41
N GLU A 392 28.43 -12.25 -8.46
CA GLU A 392 28.62 -13.61 -8.98
C GLU A 392 28.85 -13.64 -10.50
N ILE A 393 28.21 -12.75 -11.25
CA ILE A 393 28.44 -12.61 -12.69
C ILE A 393 29.89 -12.16 -12.93
N VAL A 394 30.38 -11.17 -12.18
CA VAL A 394 31.77 -10.70 -12.30
C VAL A 394 32.77 -11.79 -11.90
N ARG A 395 32.52 -12.47 -10.77
CA ARG A 395 33.34 -13.60 -10.34
C ARG A 395 33.41 -14.68 -11.40
N GLY A 396 32.24 -15.13 -11.90
CA GLY A 396 32.14 -16.18 -12.91
C GLY A 396 32.81 -15.77 -14.22
N GLY A 397 32.63 -14.52 -14.67
CA GLY A 397 33.25 -14.01 -15.88
C GLY A 397 34.78 -13.95 -15.80
N ILE A 398 35.33 -13.56 -14.66
CA ILE A 398 36.79 -13.56 -14.44
C ILE A 398 37.35 -14.98 -14.40
N GLN A 399 36.64 -15.89 -13.71
CA GLN A 399 37.05 -17.29 -13.58
C GLN A 399 36.88 -18.12 -14.85
N SER A 400 36.06 -17.68 -15.80
CA SER A 400 35.88 -18.36 -17.10
C SER A 400 36.96 -18.02 -18.12
N VAL A 401 37.83 -17.04 -17.86
CA VAL A 401 39.01 -16.80 -18.70
C VAL A 401 40.04 -17.90 -18.42
N ASP A 402 40.59 -18.47 -19.50
CA ASP A 402 41.60 -19.53 -19.39
C ASP A 402 42.76 -19.13 -18.50
N THR A 403 43.11 -19.99 -17.53
CA THR A 403 44.20 -19.73 -16.54
C THR A 403 45.55 -19.52 -17.21
N GLY A 404 45.79 -20.14 -18.37
CA GLY A 404 47.00 -19.95 -19.16
C GLY A 404 47.20 -18.50 -19.61
N GLN A 405 46.14 -17.72 -19.76
CA GLN A 405 46.21 -16.28 -20.06
C GLN A 405 46.91 -15.50 -18.92
N MET A 406 46.59 -15.84 -17.68
CA MET A 406 47.23 -15.26 -16.50
C MET A 406 48.67 -15.71 -16.38
N GLU A 407 48.95 -17.00 -16.61
CA GLU A 407 50.31 -17.58 -16.54
C GLU A 407 51.21 -16.98 -17.62
N ALA A 408 50.76 -16.89 -18.86
CA ALA A 408 51.47 -16.26 -19.94
C ALA A 408 51.78 -14.79 -19.67
N ALA A 409 50.78 -14.02 -19.18
CA ALA A 409 50.99 -12.63 -18.82
C ALA A 409 52.03 -12.46 -17.71
N ARG A 410 51.99 -13.36 -16.72
CA ARG A 410 52.96 -13.36 -15.61
C ARG A 410 54.38 -13.74 -16.10
N SER A 411 54.50 -14.68 -17.01
CA SER A 411 55.76 -15.10 -17.64
C SER A 411 56.39 -13.97 -18.47
N LEU A 412 55.57 -13.08 -19.02
CA LEU A 412 56.05 -11.87 -19.71
C LEU A 412 56.40 -10.70 -18.76
N GLY A 413 56.43 -10.94 -17.42
CA GLY A 413 56.85 -9.96 -16.42
C GLY A 413 55.72 -9.01 -15.96
N LEU A 414 54.48 -9.20 -16.36
CA LEU A 414 53.38 -8.41 -15.86
C LEU A 414 53.06 -8.80 -14.41
N ASN A 415 52.85 -7.80 -13.54
CA ASN A 415 52.34 -8.10 -12.21
C ASN A 415 50.84 -8.48 -12.26
N TRP A 416 50.29 -9.00 -11.16
CA TRP A 416 48.89 -9.47 -11.09
C TRP A 416 47.90 -8.41 -11.55
N MET A 417 48.06 -7.18 -11.07
CA MET A 417 47.14 -6.07 -11.42
C MET A 417 47.22 -5.70 -12.90
N GLN A 418 48.41 -5.71 -13.47
CA GLN A 418 48.61 -5.46 -14.89
C GLN A 418 48.03 -6.57 -15.75
N SER A 419 48.22 -7.84 -15.37
CA SER A 419 47.61 -9.00 -16.03
C SER A 419 46.08 -8.95 -15.98
N MET A 420 45.53 -8.67 -14.80
CA MET A 420 44.08 -8.48 -14.63
C MET A 420 43.56 -7.38 -15.55
N ARG A 421 44.13 -6.18 -15.48
CA ARG A 421 43.62 -5.00 -16.21
C ARG A 421 43.77 -5.12 -17.72
N LYS A 422 44.90 -5.66 -18.21
CA LYS A 422 45.22 -5.65 -19.64
C LYS A 422 44.79 -6.91 -20.38
N ILE A 423 44.68 -8.05 -19.71
CA ILE A 423 44.44 -9.35 -20.34
C ILE A 423 43.13 -9.98 -19.88
N ILE A 424 42.91 -10.16 -18.58
CA ILE A 424 41.81 -10.93 -18.05
C ILE A 424 40.51 -10.14 -18.11
N VAL A 425 40.47 -8.91 -17.55
CA VAL A 425 39.25 -8.11 -17.47
C VAL A 425 38.61 -7.81 -18.85
N PRO A 426 39.36 -7.44 -19.90
CA PRO A 426 38.79 -7.23 -21.23
C PRO A 426 38.10 -8.46 -21.81
N GLN A 427 38.63 -9.65 -21.55
CA GLN A 427 38.05 -10.92 -21.97
C GLN A 427 36.81 -11.24 -21.10
N ALA A 428 36.95 -11.14 -19.79
CA ALA A 428 35.87 -11.36 -18.84
C ALA A 428 34.66 -10.45 -19.12
N VAL A 429 34.85 -9.15 -19.44
CA VAL A 429 33.76 -8.22 -19.79
C VAL A 429 32.95 -8.73 -20.98
N LYS A 430 33.62 -9.24 -22.01
CA LYS A 430 32.91 -9.84 -23.15
C LYS A 430 32.04 -11.03 -22.73
N ILE A 431 32.59 -11.92 -21.92
CA ILE A 431 31.90 -13.13 -21.44
C ILE A 431 30.72 -12.79 -20.55
N MET A 432 30.83 -11.82 -19.65
CA MET A 432 29.79 -11.50 -18.67
C MET A 432 28.72 -10.52 -19.18
N THR A 433 28.95 -9.82 -20.29
CA THR A 433 28.02 -8.82 -20.85
C THR A 433 26.58 -9.35 -21.02
N PRO A 434 26.34 -10.53 -21.61
CA PRO A 434 24.97 -11.07 -21.75
C PRO A 434 24.28 -11.28 -20.40
N SER A 435 25.04 -11.76 -19.38
CA SER A 435 24.51 -11.99 -18.04
C SER A 435 24.18 -10.68 -17.32
N PHE A 436 24.98 -9.62 -17.48
CA PHE A 436 24.68 -8.28 -16.97
C PHE A 436 23.38 -7.75 -17.55
N ILE A 437 23.21 -7.88 -18.86
CA ILE A 437 22.00 -7.40 -19.53
C ILE A 437 20.77 -8.19 -19.09
N ASN A 438 20.89 -9.51 -18.92
CA ASN A 438 19.81 -10.31 -18.35
C ASN A 438 19.46 -9.87 -16.93
N GLN A 439 20.45 -9.54 -16.09
CA GLN A 439 20.22 -9.03 -14.76
C GLN A 439 19.47 -7.68 -14.80
N PHE A 440 19.71 -6.82 -15.78
CA PHE A 440 18.97 -5.58 -15.97
C PHE A 440 17.48 -5.84 -16.22
N VAL A 441 17.15 -6.81 -17.06
CA VAL A 441 15.75 -7.21 -17.31
C VAL A 441 15.11 -7.79 -16.06
N ILE A 442 15.84 -8.58 -15.27
CA ILE A 442 15.33 -9.11 -13.99
C ILE A 442 15.03 -7.96 -13.03
N THR A 443 15.98 -7.06 -12.81
CA THR A 443 15.81 -5.92 -11.89
C THR A 443 14.63 -5.03 -12.29
N LEU A 444 14.38 -4.85 -13.60
CA LEU A 444 13.21 -4.11 -14.08
C LEU A 444 11.89 -4.79 -13.68
N LYS A 445 11.82 -6.11 -13.74
CA LYS A 445 10.63 -6.85 -13.29
C LYS A 445 10.46 -6.79 -11.77
N ASP A 446 11.57 -6.84 -11.05
CA ASP A 446 11.60 -6.85 -9.59
C ASP A 446 11.08 -5.54 -8.98
N THR A 447 11.09 -4.43 -9.73
CA THR A 447 10.47 -3.17 -9.27
C THR A 447 8.98 -3.34 -8.96
N SER A 448 8.29 -4.27 -9.63
CA SER A 448 6.86 -4.55 -9.39
C SER A 448 6.58 -5.00 -7.96
N LEU A 449 7.54 -5.63 -7.27
CA LEU A 449 7.40 -6.03 -5.87
C LEU A 449 7.35 -4.84 -4.92
N LEU A 450 7.89 -3.69 -5.32
CA LEU A 450 7.84 -2.46 -4.53
C LEU A 450 6.45 -1.81 -4.49
N ALA A 451 5.52 -2.26 -5.36
CA ALA A 451 4.12 -1.84 -5.31
C ALA A 451 3.49 -2.06 -3.94
N VAL A 452 3.90 -3.11 -3.21
CA VAL A 452 3.42 -3.42 -1.84
C VAL A 452 3.79 -2.31 -0.84
N LEU A 453 4.92 -1.63 -1.06
CA LEU A 453 5.35 -0.49 -0.25
C LEU A 453 4.71 0.84 -0.68
N GLY A 454 3.79 0.82 -1.66
CA GLY A 454 3.19 2.03 -2.21
C GLY A 454 4.06 2.73 -3.28
N PHE A 455 5.10 2.09 -3.79
CA PHE A 455 5.89 2.65 -4.89
C PHE A 455 5.05 2.69 -6.17
N ALA A 456 4.78 3.90 -6.69
CA ALA A 456 3.80 4.16 -7.73
C ALA A 456 4.30 3.80 -9.15
N GLU A 457 4.93 2.62 -9.30
CA GLU A 457 5.41 2.06 -10.55
C GLU A 457 4.26 1.47 -11.41
N LEU A 458 4.58 0.85 -12.54
CA LEU A 458 3.59 0.42 -13.53
C LEU A 458 2.55 -0.58 -12.96
N THR A 459 2.97 -1.58 -12.18
CA THR A 459 2.07 -2.56 -11.56
C THR A 459 1.15 -1.90 -10.54
N TYR A 460 1.69 -1.01 -9.72
CA TYR A 460 0.91 -0.22 -8.77
C TYR A 460 -0.16 0.61 -9.47
N GLN A 461 0.16 1.29 -10.58
CA GLN A 461 -0.83 2.06 -11.34
C GLN A 461 -1.95 1.15 -11.88
N GLY A 462 -1.59 -0.03 -12.38
CA GLY A 462 -2.58 -1.03 -12.80
C GLY A 462 -3.55 -1.39 -11.66
N GLN A 463 -3.04 -1.66 -10.48
CA GLN A 463 -3.85 -1.95 -9.30
C GLN A 463 -4.80 -0.80 -8.94
N GLN A 464 -4.30 0.45 -8.98
CA GLN A 464 -5.14 1.62 -8.70
C GLN A 464 -6.28 1.81 -9.71
N ILE A 465 -6.06 1.46 -10.97
CA ILE A 465 -7.09 1.52 -12.01
C ILE A 465 -8.15 0.43 -11.75
N ILE A 466 -7.73 -0.79 -11.42
CA ILE A 466 -8.63 -1.91 -11.10
C ILE A 466 -9.49 -1.60 -9.87
N ALA A 467 -8.91 -1.01 -8.83
CA ALA A 467 -9.61 -0.63 -7.61
C ALA A 467 -10.80 0.32 -7.84
N ARG A 468 -10.80 1.05 -8.97
CA ARG A 468 -11.88 1.98 -9.34
C ARG A 468 -12.93 1.36 -10.25
N ASN A 469 -12.51 0.54 -11.20
CA ASN A 469 -13.35 0.09 -12.30
C ASN A 469 -13.63 -1.42 -12.31
N PHE A 470 -13.00 -2.18 -11.42
CA PHE A 470 -13.13 -3.63 -11.24
C PHE A 470 -12.85 -4.46 -12.53
N ARG A 471 -12.19 -3.85 -13.54
CA ARG A 471 -11.88 -4.46 -14.83
C ARG A 471 -10.49 -5.11 -14.84
N SER A 472 -10.28 -6.09 -13.98
CA SER A 472 -8.99 -6.73 -13.75
C SER A 472 -8.39 -7.33 -15.02
N PHE A 473 -9.17 -8.04 -15.83
CA PHE A 473 -8.66 -8.72 -17.03
C PHE A 473 -8.06 -7.74 -18.04
N GLU A 474 -8.79 -6.69 -18.39
CA GLU A 474 -8.35 -5.73 -19.40
C GLU A 474 -7.14 -4.92 -18.91
N VAL A 475 -7.14 -4.48 -17.66
CA VAL A 475 -6.04 -3.68 -17.10
C VAL A 475 -4.77 -4.52 -17.01
N TRP A 476 -4.85 -5.78 -16.52
CA TRP A 476 -3.67 -6.64 -16.49
C TRP A 476 -3.16 -7.01 -17.89
N LEU A 477 -4.05 -7.13 -18.87
CA LEU A 477 -3.64 -7.31 -20.27
C LEU A 477 -2.84 -6.10 -20.78
N ILE A 478 -3.30 -4.86 -20.49
CA ILE A 478 -2.62 -3.63 -20.87
C ILE A 478 -1.25 -3.54 -20.17
N VAL A 479 -1.20 -3.71 -18.85
CA VAL A 479 0.04 -3.67 -18.05
C VAL A 479 1.04 -4.72 -18.52
N GLY A 480 0.56 -5.96 -18.74
CA GLY A 480 1.38 -7.05 -19.27
C GLY A 480 1.95 -6.74 -20.65
N ALA A 481 1.14 -6.17 -21.54
CA ALA A 481 1.58 -5.74 -22.87
C ALA A 481 2.65 -4.64 -22.80
N MET A 482 2.50 -3.66 -21.90
CA MET A 482 3.49 -2.59 -21.69
C MET A 482 4.84 -3.15 -21.18
N TYR A 483 4.83 -4.05 -20.19
CA TYR A 483 6.04 -4.73 -19.75
C TYR A 483 6.67 -5.54 -20.89
N PHE A 484 5.86 -6.31 -21.64
CA PHE A 484 6.34 -7.12 -22.75
C PHE A 484 7.02 -6.28 -23.84
N ILE A 485 6.43 -5.13 -24.20
CA ILE A 485 6.99 -4.22 -25.20
C ILE A 485 8.35 -3.69 -24.73
N VAL A 486 8.43 -3.18 -23.50
CA VAL A 486 9.66 -2.59 -22.96
C VAL A 486 10.76 -3.64 -22.81
N ILE A 487 10.43 -4.80 -22.22
CA ILE A 487 11.39 -5.89 -22.04
C ILE A 487 11.89 -6.42 -23.39
N SER A 488 10.98 -6.58 -24.38
CA SER A 488 11.35 -7.02 -25.72
C SER A 488 12.26 -6.01 -26.43
N ALA A 489 11.99 -4.70 -26.27
CA ALA A 489 12.84 -3.65 -26.81
C ALA A 489 14.25 -3.67 -26.19
N LEU A 490 14.33 -3.78 -24.85
CA LEU A 490 15.59 -3.89 -24.13
C LEU A 490 16.37 -5.14 -24.52
N THR A 491 15.71 -6.30 -24.64
CA THR A 491 16.33 -7.56 -25.04
C THR A 491 16.87 -7.49 -26.48
N LYS A 492 16.11 -6.87 -27.41
CA LYS A 492 16.60 -6.66 -28.79
C LYS A 492 17.79 -5.72 -28.84
N LEU A 493 17.79 -4.64 -28.04
CA LEU A 493 18.91 -3.72 -27.93
C LEU A 493 20.15 -4.45 -27.39
N SER A 494 19.97 -5.23 -26.34
CA SER A 494 20.97 -6.12 -25.75
C SER A 494 21.63 -7.02 -26.78
N ASN A 495 20.83 -7.78 -27.51
CA ASN A 495 21.33 -8.69 -28.55
C ASN A 495 22.09 -7.96 -29.66
N ARG A 496 21.77 -6.70 -29.95
CA ARG A 496 22.54 -5.87 -30.90
C ARG A 496 23.88 -5.46 -30.33
N ILE A 497 23.94 -5.10 -29.06
CA ILE A 497 25.18 -4.72 -28.36
C ILE A 497 26.11 -5.94 -28.27
N ASP A 498 25.57 -7.08 -27.84
CA ASP A 498 26.32 -8.33 -27.74
C ASP A 498 26.97 -8.73 -29.09
N ARG A 499 26.21 -8.70 -30.18
CA ARG A 499 26.73 -8.95 -31.54
C ARG A 499 27.82 -7.96 -31.99
N ARG A 500 27.85 -6.72 -31.45
CA ARG A 500 28.91 -5.75 -31.76
C ARG A 500 30.18 -5.96 -30.94
N ILE A 501 30.03 -6.42 -29.70
CA ILE A 501 31.15 -6.67 -28.79
C ILE A 501 31.87 -7.97 -29.14
N ASN A 502 31.12 -8.96 -29.63
CA ASN A 502 31.65 -10.29 -30.00
C ASN A 502 32.05 -10.43 -31.49
N LYS A 503 31.95 -9.33 -32.25
CA LYS A 503 32.63 -9.17 -33.54
C LYS A 503 33.99 -8.50 -33.33
#